data_b75c876260981ac14640af4f7b58bc59
#
_entry.id   b75c876260981ac14640af4f7b58bc59
#
_cell.length_a   1.000
_cell.length_b   1.000
_cell.length_c   1.000
_cell.angle_alpha   90.00
_cell.angle_beta   90.00
_cell.angle_gamma   90.00
#
_symmetry.space_group_name_H-M   'P 1'
#
loop_
_entity.id
_entity.type
_entity.pdbx_description
1 polymer ?
#
loop_
_entity_poly.entity_id
_entity_poly.type
_entity_poly.pdbx_seq_one_letter_code
_entity_poly.pdbx_strand_id
1 'polypeptide(L)'
;AVNPYLAHETIGQLIDDGLLDKDYYAAVDDYNKAVLGGIVKIASKMGISTIQSYQSSQIFEAVGISKDVIDKYFTGTVSRVGGIGLEDIQADVEAAHNAAFDPLGLDINMELADGGAHKFRSGKEEHLFTPQTIHLFQKACFTGDYKAFKDFTRTVDNMGAEGMHLRSLLDFSYDPNGGIPLEEVEPVSSIVKRFKAAAMSYGALSSEAHETIAIALNRLGGRSNTGEGGEPEERYHSESNSKIKQVASARFGVTSKYLVSAEEIQIKLAQGAKPGEGGNLPGAKVYPWIAKTRHSTTGVGLISPPPHHDIYSIEDLA
;
A
#
# COMPACT_ATOMS: atom_id res chain seq x y z
N ALA A 1 -21.72 8.23 14.62
CA ALA A 1 -22.47 7.35 13.74
C ALA A 1 -22.12 7.70 12.30
N VAL A 2 -22.03 6.72 11.43
CA VAL A 2 -21.78 6.90 9.99
C VAL A 2 -23.03 6.44 9.24
N ASN A 3 -23.50 7.27 8.31
CA ASN A 3 -24.52 6.88 7.36
C ASN A 3 -23.86 6.64 5.99
N PRO A 4 -23.82 5.42 5.47
CA PRO A 4 -23.12 5.10 4.22
C PRO A 4 -23.98 5.40 2.97
N TYR A 5 -24.72 6.52 2.96
CA TYR A 5 -25.66 6.83 1.89
C TYR A 5 -25.00 6.86 0.50
N LEU A 6 -23.79 7.40 0.38
CA LEU A 6 -23.07 7.46 -0.89
C LEU A 6 -22.69 6.07 -1.42
N ALA A 7 -22.37 5.12 -0.53
CA ALA A 7 -22.15 3.74 -0.92
C ALA A 7 -23.44 3.09 -1.44
N HIS A 8 -24.58 3.38 -0.82
CA HIS A 8 -25.88 2.90 -1.29
C HIS A 8 -26.24 3.49 -2.66
N GLU A 9 -26.01 4.77 -2.88
CA GLU A 9 -26.20 5.40 -4.20
C GLU A 9 -25.28 4.80 -5.26
N THR A 10 -24.01 4.53 -4.91
CA THR A 10 -23.08 3.84 -5.81
C THR A 10 -23.56 2.42 -6.18
N ILE A 11 -24.15 1.69 -5.24
CA ILE A 11 -24.76 0.38 -5.52
C ILE A 11 -25.90 0.52 -6.52
N GLY A 12 -26.75 1.53 -6.35
CA GLY A 12 -27.85 1.85 -7.29
C GLY A 12 -27.30 2.12 -8.68
N GLN A 13 -26.31 2.97 -8.81
CA GLN A 13 -25.66 3.29 -10.08
C GLN A 13 -25.06 2.03 -10.76
N LEU A 14 -24.37 1.19 -10.00
CA LEU A 14 -23.80 -0.05 -10.55
C LEU A 14 -24.88 -1.02 -11.10
N ILE A 15 -26.07 -1.04 -10.50
CA ILE A 15 -27.21 -1.82 -10.97
C ILE A 15 -27.78 -1.21 -12.25
N ASP A 16 -27.98 0.11 -12.27
CA ASP A 16 -28.51 0.83 -13.43
C ASP A 16 -27.57 0.72 -14.64
N ASP A 17 -26.25 0.71 -14.42
CA ASP A 17 -25.24 0.52 -15.44
C ASP A 17 -25.08 -0.96 -15.90
N GLY A 18 -25.82 -1.89 -15.30
CA GLY A 18 -25.72 -3.31 -15.60
C GLY A 18 -24.43 -3.98 -15.13
N LEU A 19 -23.68 -3.35 -14.23
CA LEU A 19 -22.43 -3.85 -13.66
C LEU A 19 -22.66 -4.73 -12.42
N LEU A 20 -23.84 -4.68 -11.82
CA LEU A 20 -24.26 -5.51 -10.69
C LEU A 20 -25.64 -6.09 -10.97
N ASP A 21 -25.70 -7.39 -11.25
CA ASP A 21 -26.95 -8.13 -11.46
C ASP A 21 -27.55 -8.57 -10.11
N LYS A 22 -28.20 -7.63 -9.43
CA LYS A 22 -28.86 -7.88 -8.15
C LYS A 22 -29.96 -6.85 -7.87
N ASP A 23 -30.98 -7.24 -7.12
CA ASP A 23 -31.95 -6.30 -6.58
C ASP A 23 -31.27 -5.29 -5.64
N TYR A 24 -31.68 -4.03 -5.75
CA TYR A 24 -31.09 -2.92 -4.98
C TYR A 24 -31.13 -3.16 -3.46
N TYR A 25 -32.30 -3.54 -2.93
CA TYR A 25 -32.44 -3.73 -1.49
C TYR A 25 -31.64 -4.92 -0.99
N ALA A 26 -31.58 -5.99 -1.79
CA ALA A 26 -30.76 -7.14 -1.47
C ALA A 26 -29.26 -6.82 -1.51
N ALA A 27 -28.82 -5.99 -2.45
CA ALA A 27 -27.43 -5.56 -2.54
C ALA A 27 -27.02 -4.64 -1.38
N VAL A 28 -27.88 -3.68 -1.02
CA VAL A 28 -27.69 -2.80 0.15
C VAL A 28 -27.68 -3.61 1.46
N ASP A 29 -28.56 -4.59 1.62
CA ASP A 29 -28.58 -5.45 2.81
C ASP A 29 -27.29 -6.28 2.93
N ASP A 30 -26.78 -6.83 1.83
CA ASP A 30 -25.50 -7.55 1.83
C ASP A 30 -24.32 -6.61 2.18
N TYR A 31 -24.30 -5.41 1.64
CA TYR A 31 -23.30 -4.39 2.00
C TYR A 31 -23.36 -4.08 3.50
N ASN A 32 -24.53 -3.80 4.03
CA ASN A 32 -24.72 -3.49 5.44
C ASN A 32 -24.32 -4.67 6.35
N LYS A 33 -24.68 -5.90 5.98
CA LYS A 33 -24.25 -7.11 6.70
C LYS A 33 -22.74 -7.28 6.70
N ALA A 34 -22.08 -7.02 5.58
CA ALA A 34 -20.63 -7.08 5.48
C ALA A 34 -19.95 -6.06 6.40
N VAL A 35 -20.42 -4.80 6.40
CA VAL A 35 -19.91 -3.73 7.28
C VAL A 35 -20.12 -4.07 8.74
N LEU A 36 -21.33 -4.50 9.13
CA LEU A 36 -21.64 -4.89 10.51
C LEU A 36 -20.80 -6.09 10.96
N GLY A 37 -20.65 -7.10 10.09
CA GLY A 37 -19.77 -8.25 10.36
C GLY A 37 -18.32 -7.83 10.57
N GLY A 38 -17.82 -6.87 9.80
CA GLY A 38 -16.49 -6.28 9.97
C GLY A 38 -16.32 -5.56 11.31
N ILE A 39 -17.30 -4.75 11.72
CA ILE A 39 -17.29 -4.05 13.01
C ILE A 39 -17.28 -5.05 14.17
N VAL A 40 -18.13 -6.05 14.13
CA VAL A 40 -18.19 -7.12 15.17
C VAL A 40 -16.85 -7.85 15.26
N LYS A 41 -16.26 -8.19 14.13
CA LYS A 41 -14.95 -8.84 14.05
C LYS A 41 -13.86 -7.99 14.70
N ILE A 42 -13.78 -6.70 14.36
CA ILE A 42 -12.78 -5.77 14.92
C ILE A 42 -12.99 -5.62 16.44
N ALA A 43 -14.22 -5.37 16.89
CA ALA A 43 -14.53 -5.23 18.30
C ALA A 43 -14.16 -6.50 19.10
N SER A 44 -14.47 -7.68 18.55
CA SER A 44 -14.11 -8.97 19.15
C SER A 44 -12.59 -9.11 19.33
N LYS A 45 -11.80 -8.68 18.33
CA LYS A 45 -10.34 -8.75 18.39
C LYS A 45 -9.71 -7.73 19.34
N MET A 46 -10.35 -6.59 19.52
CA MET A 46 -9.95 -5.59 20.52
C MET A 46 -10.38 -5.96 21.94
N GLY A 47 -11.13 -7.04 22.13
CA GLY A 47 -11.70 -7.42 23.42
C GLY A 47 -12.81 -6.47 23.89
N ILE A 48 -13.49 -5.78 22.98
CA ILE A 48 -14.56 -4.82 23.25
C ILE A 48 -15.90 -5.51 23.04
N SER A 49 -16.77 -5.47 24.05
CA SER A 49 -18.10 -6.08 23.99
C SER A 49 -19.23 -5.10 23.63
N THR A 50 -18.96 -3.81 23.66
CA THR A 50 -19.93 -2.76 23.32
C THR A 50 -19.33 -1.73 22.39
N ILE A 51 -20.16 -1.15 21.52
CA ILE A 51 -19.71 -0.11 20.57
C ILE A 51 -19.33 1.20 21.29
N GLN A 52 -19.88 1.45 22.47
CA GLN A 52 -19.55 2.62 23.29
C GLN A 52 -18.07 2.59 23.70
N SER A 53 -17.55 1.45 24.04
CA SER A 53 -16.12 1.29 24.37
C SER A 53 -15.20 1.59 23.18
N TYR A 54 -15.67 1.39 21.95
CA TYR A 54 -14.95 1.78 20.75
C TYR A 54 -15.00 3.28 20.48
N GLN A 55 -16.18 3.89 20.60
CA GLN A 55 -16.43 5.29 20.25
C GLN A 55 -15.61 6.30 21.07
N SER A 56 -15.28 5.99 22.32
CA SER A 56 -14.54 6.88 23.22
C SER A 56 -13.15 6.37 23.57
N SER A 57 -12.60 5.46 22.80
CA SER A 57 -11.35 4.77 23.13
C SER A 57 -10.09 5.63 22.99
N GLN A 58 -10.16 6.81 22.37
CA GLN A 58 -9.00 7.70 22.09
C GLN A 58 -7.80 7.00 21.42
N ILE A 59 -8.07 6.01 20.59
CA ILE A 59 -7.06 5.26 19.83
C ILE A 59 -6.67 5.94 18.50
N PHE A 60 -7.25 7.10 18.23
CA PHE A 60 -7.03 7.87 17.02
C PHE A 60 -6.13 9.08 17.30
N GLU A 61 -5.36 9.44 16.32
CA GLU A 61 -4.55 10.66 16.31
C GLU A 61 -5.09 11.62 15.24
N ALA A 62 -5.19 12.89 15.59
CA ALA A 62 -5.52 13.94 14.61
C ALA A 62 -4.27 14.32 13.84
N VAL A 63 -4.35 14.33 12.52
CA VAL A 63 -3.27 14.70 11.61
C VAL A 63 -3.75 15.81 10.70
N GLY A 64 -2.97 16.90 10.60
CA GLY A 64 -3.26 18.00 9.67
C GLY A 64 -4.35 18.97 10.15
N ILE A 65 -4.73 18.97 11.42
CA ILE A 65 -5.66 19.92 12.03
C ILE A 65 -4.92 20.75 13.07
N SER A 66 -5.18 22.07 13.09
CA SER A 66 -4.52 23.00 14.01
C SER A 66 -4.81 22.64 15.48
N LYS A 67 -3.83 22.91 16.33
CA LYS A 67 -3.94 22.61 17.76
C LYS A 67 -5.12 23.31 18.42
N ASP A 68 -5.44 24.56 18.04
CA ASP A 68 -6.53 25.33 18.59
C ASP A 68 -7.89 24.67 18.34
N VAL A 69 -8.08 24.07 17.15
CA VAL A 69 -9.28 23.31 16.81
C VAL A 69 -9.36 22.04 17.66
N ILE A 70 -8.24 21.32 17.80
CA ILE A 70 -8.18 20.08 18.59
C ILE A 70 -8.46 20.36 20.06
N ASP A 71 -7.79 21.33 20.66
CA ASP A 71 -7.94 21.65 22.09
C ASP A 71 -9.39 22.07 22.42
N LYS A 72 -10.09 22.74 21.48
CA LYS A 72 -11.45 23.22 21.67
C LYS A 72 -12.53 22.18 21.42
N TYR A 73 -12.40 21.40 20.36
CA TYR A 73 -13.48 20.52 19.87
C TYR A 73 -13.21 19.02 20.04
N PHE A 74 -11.94 18.64 20.19
CA PHE A 74 -11.48 17.26 20.31
C PHE A 74 -10.57 17.09 21.52
N THR A 75 -10.95 17.68 22.62
CA THR A 75 -10.16 17.73 23.87
C THR A 75 -9.63 16.33 24.25
N GLY A 76 -8.32 16.24 24.48
CA GLY A 76 -7.65 14.98 24.82
C GLY A 76 -7.22 14.13 23.62
N THR A 77 -7.59 14.50 22.40
CA THR A 77 -7.09 13.80 21.21
C THR A 77 -5.64 14.17 20.94
N VAL A 78 -4.79 13.18 20.75
CA VAL A 78 -3.37 13.37 20.40
C VAL A 78 -3.25 13.96 19.00
N SER A 79 -2.47 15.04 18.87
CA SER A 79 -2.10 15.62 17.59
C SER A 79 -0.62 16.01 17.61
N ARG A 80 0.17 15.42 16.72
CA ARG A 80 1.60 15.71 16.56
C ARG A 80 1.89 16.52 15.30
N VAL A 81 0.96 16.49 14.35
CA VAL A 81 1.06 17.21 13.06
C VAL A 81 -0.10 18.18 13.00
N GLY A 82 0.19 19.46 13.19
CA GLY A 82 -0.78 20.53 13.01
C GLY A 82 -1.13 20.75 11.53
N GLY A 83 -2.02 21.72 11.26
CA GLY A 83 -2.43 22.01 9.88
C GLY A 83 -3.55 23.03 9.84
N ILE A 84 -4.62 22.71 9.12
CA ILE A 84 -5.73 23.60 8.78
C ILE A 84 -6.53 24.05 10.01
N GLY A 85 -7.03 25.28 9.95
CA GLY A 85 -7.92 25.87 10.92
C GLY A 85 -9.41 25.73 10.56
N LEU A 86 -10.26 26.39 11.35
CA LEU A 86 -11.72 26.39 11.07
C LEU A 86 -12.06 27.11 9.76
N GLU A 87 -11.30 28.13 9.38
CA GLU A 87 -11.53 28.88 8.16
C GLU A 87 -11.31 28.01 6.92
N ASP A 88 -10.27 27.18 6.92
CA ASP A 88 -9.99 26.25 5.84
C ASP A 88 -11.08 25.16 5.76
N ILE A 89 -11.50 24.62 6.92
CA ILE A 89 -12.60 23.65 6.99
C ILE A 89 -13.91 24.26 6.47
N GLN A 90 -14.17 25.51 6.82
CA GLN A 90 -15.36 26.23 6.31
C GLN A 90 -15.29 26.36 4.78
N ALA A 91 -14.14 26.77 4.24
CA ALA A 91 -13.96 26.91 2.80
C ALA A 91 -14.20 25.59 2.05
N ASP A 92 -13.70 24.47 2.59
CA ASP A 92 -13.93 23.13 2.02
C ASP A 92 -15.42 22.75 2.03
N VAL A 93 -16.11 23.02 3.15
CA VAL A 93 -17.55 22.74 3.28
C VAL A 93 -18.37 23.62 2.31
N GLU A 94 -18.03 24.92 2.20
CA GLU A 94 -18.70 25.83 1.27
C GLU A 94 -18.47 25.42 -0.19
N ALA A 95 -17.25 25.02 -0.54
CA ALA A 95 -16.95 24.52 -1.88
C ALA A 95 -17.76 23.27 -2.23
N ALA A 96 -17.81 22.30 -1.31
CA ALA A 96 -18.61 21.08 -1.49
C ALA A 96 -20.12 21.38 -1.58
N HIS A 97 -20.63 22.30 -0.73
CA HIS A 97 -22.02 22.72 -0.76
C HIS A 97 -22.36 23.40 -2.10
N ASN A 98 -21.54 24.34 -2.55
CA ASN A 98 -21.78 25.06 -3.80
C ASN A 98 -21.73 24.14 -5.02
N ALA A 99 -20.83 23.13 -5.01
CA ALA A 99 -20.80 22.13 -6.06
C ALA A 99 -22.06 21.24 -6.07
N ALA A 100 -22.60 20.91 -4.88
CA ALA A 100 -23.79 20.06 -4.77
C ALA A 100 -25.09 20.79 -5.13
N PHE A 101 -25.18 22.06 -4.81
CA PHE A 101 -26.43 22.85 -4.99
C PHE A 101 -26.39 23.84 -6.15
N ASP A 102 -25.39 23.75 -7.02
CA ASP A 102 -25.17 24.63 -8.19
C ASP A 102 -26.18 25.78 -8.29
N PRO A 103 -25.86 27.02 -7.81
CA PRO A 103 -26.81 28.11 -7.68
C PRO A 103 -27.40 28.57 -9.00
N LEU A 104 -26.80 28.21 -10.13
CA LEU A 104 -27.26 28.52 -11.47
C LEU A 104 -28.13 27.41 -12.08
N GLY A 105 -28.14 26.20 -11.47
CA GLY A 105 -28.91 25.04 -11.94
C GLY A 105 -28.53 24.58 -13.34
N LEU A 106 -27.28 24.80 -13.73
CA LEU A 106 -26.77 24.47 -15.06
C LEU A 106 -26.21 23.05 -15.17
N ASP A 107 -25.77 22.47 -14.05
CA ASP A 107 -25.32 21.10 -13.98
C ASP A 107 -26.48 20.17 -13.64
N ILE A 108 -26.96 19.47 -14.66
CA ILE A 108 -28.05 18.49 -14.55
C ILE A 108 -27.58 17.07 -14.49
N ASN A 109 -26.26 16.86 -14.37
CA ASN A 109 -25.70 15.52 -14.29
C ASN A 109 -25.98 14.93 -12.91
N MET A 110 -26.82 13.88 -12.87
CA MET A 110 -27.20 13.15 -11.65
C MET A 110 -26.25 12.00 -11.30
N GLU A 111 -25.24 11.77 -12.12
CA GLU A 111 -24.26 10.69 -11.87
C GLU A 111 -23.30 11.07 -10.74
N LEU A 112 -22.88 10.08 -9.97
CA LEU A 112 -21.86 10.24 -8.95
C LEU A 112 -20.51 10.56 -9.60
N ALA A 113 -19.93 11.70 -9.24
CA ALA A 113 -18.64 12.11 -9.77
C ALA A 113 -17.50 11.19 -9.29
N ASP A 114 -16.74 10.63 -10.22
CA ASP A 114 -15.46 9.97 -9.91
C ASP A 114 -14.40 11.07 -9.65
N GLY A 115 -13.96 11.19 -8.40
CA GLY A 115 -12.92 12.14 -8.00
C GLY A 115 -11.52 11.84 -8.55
N GLY A 116 -11.32 10.67 -9.13
CA GLY A 116 -10.03 10.27 -9.69
C GLY A 116 -9.03 9.70 -8.66
N ALA A 117 -9.43 9.48 -7.41
CA ALA A 117 -8.52 9.00 -6.36
C ALA A 117 -7.93 7.61 -6.64
N HIS A 118 -8.70 6.70 -7.22
CA HIS A 118 -8.29 5.32 -7.49
C HIS A 118 -7.84 5.06 -8.93
N LYS A 119 -8.30 5.89 -9.85
CA LYS A 119 -7.93 5.84 -11.28
C LYS A 119 -7.70 7.24 -11.78
N PHE A 120 -6.65 7.42 -12.59
CA PHE A 120 -6.39 8.71 -13.22
C PHE A 120 -7.63 9.21 -13.99
N ARG A 121 -7.99 10.45 -13.75
CA ARG A 121 -9.01 11.21 -14.47
C ARG A 121 -8.44 12.59 -14.80
N SER A 122 -8.50 12.98 -16.06
CA SER A 122 -8.03 14.31 -16.47
C SER A 122 -8.79 15.43 -15.74
N GLY A 123 -8.07 16.39 -15.16
CA GLY A 123 -8.65 17.52 -14.44
C GLY A 123 -9.25 17.14 -13.06
N LYS A 124 -8.92 15.97 -12.53
CA LYS A 124 -9.29 15.50 -11.19
C LYS A 124 -8.02 15.34 -10.34
N GLU A 125 -8.07 14.45 -9.34
CA GLU A 125 -6.94 14.23 -8.43
C GLU A 125 -5.64 13.90 -9.17
N GLU A 126 -4.55 14.53 -8.76
CA GLU A 126 -3.23 14.34 -9.36
C GLU A 126 -2.62 12.99 -8.96
N HIS A 127 -1.94 12.36 -9.89
CA HIS A 127 -1.27 11.07 -9.68
C HIS A 127 0.19 11.15 -10.07
N LEU A 128 1.06 10.50 -9.31
CA LEU A 128 2.47 10.33 -9.68
C LEU A 128 2.62 9.46 -10.93
N PHE A 129 1.81 8.41 -11.04
CA PHE A 129 1.76 7.53 -12.21
C PHE A 129 0.57 7.88 -13.09
N THR A 130 0.81 8.72 -14.09
CA THR A 130 -0.15 9.12 -15.10
C THR A 130 -0.03 8.25 -16.35
N PRO A 131 -0.99 8.25 -17.25
CA PRO A 131 -0.85 7.60 -18.57
C PRO A 131 0.43 8.01 -19.29
N GLN A 132 0.86 9.27 -19.18
CA GLN A 132 2.09 9.77 -19.78
C GLN A 132 3.34 9.15 -19.16
N THR A 133 3.45 9.15 -17.83
CA THR A 133 4.63 8.57 -17.16
C THR A 133 4.73 7.07 -17.37
N ILE A 134 3.59 6.36 -17.36
CA ILE A 134 3.53 4.93 -17.66
C ILE A 134 3.98 4.66 -19.09
N HIS A 135 3.48 5.43 -20.08
CA HIS A 135 3.87 5.27 -21.47
C HIS A 135 5.37 5.49 -21.69
N LEU A 136 5.94 6.55 -21.12
CA LEU A 136 7.38 6.83 -21.20
C LEU A 136 8.21 5.69 -20.62
N PHE A 137 7.82 5.18 -19.46
CA PHE A 137 8.51 4.06 -18.83
C PHE A 137 8.41 2.77 -19.64
N GLN A 138 7.22 2.41 -20.11
CA GLN A 138 7.02 1.23 -20.96
C GLN A 138 7.80 1.35 -22.27
N LYS A 139 7.78 2.52 -22.91
CA LYS A 139 8.59 2.75 -24.11
C LYS A 139 10.07 2.51 -23.84
N ALA A 140 10.61 3.08 -22.77
CA ALA A 140 12.01 2.89 -22.39
C ALA A 140 12.35 1.41 -22.19
N CYS A 141 11.49 0.66 -21.50
CA CYS A 141 11.69 -0.77 -21.24
C CYS A 141 11.64 -1.62 -22.52
N PHE A 142 10.65 -1.39 -23.40
CA PHE A 142 10.45 -2.19 -24.60
C PHE A 142 11.49 -1.91 -25.68
N THR A 143 11.94 -0.66 -25.80
CA THR A 143 12.89 -0.28 -26.85
C THR A 143 14.34 -0.26 -26.40
N GLY A 144 14.62 -0.32 -25.10
CA GLY A 144 15.95 -0.09 -24.53
C GLY A 144 16.44 1.36 -24.73
N ASP A 145 15.54 2.31 -25.02
CA ASP A 145 15.88 3.71 -25.28
C ASP A 145 16.17 4.45 -23.99
N TYR A 146 17.47 4.67 -23.72
CA TYR A 146 17.92 5.41 -22.55
C TYR A 146 17.41 6.86 -22.52
N LYS A 147 17.20 7.48 -23.67
CA LYS A 147 16.63 8.84 -23.75
C LYS A 147 15.19 8.84 -23.23
N ALA A 148 14.36 7.88 -23.65
CA ALA A 148 13.00 7.73 -23.13
C ALA A 148 12.99 7.49 -21.61
N PHE A 149 13.96 6.72 -21.09
CA PHE A 149 14.13 6.55 -19.65
C PHE A 149 14.48 7.86 -18.95
N LYS A 150 15.38 8.67 -19.51
CA LYS A 150 15.72 10.00 -18.96
C LYS A 150 14.55 10.99 -19.04
N ASP A 151 13.72 10.90 -20.05
CA ASP A 151 12.51 11.71 -20.17
C ASP A 151 11.48 11.29 -19.09
N PHE A 152 11.35 9.98 -18.85
CA PHE A 152 10.54 9.47 -17.73
C PHE A 152 11.04 9.99 -16.37
N THR A 153 12.33 9.82 -16.07
CA THR A 153 12.89 10.25 -14.77
C THR A 153 12.72 11.76 -14.56
N ARG A 154 12.99 12.58 -15.58
CA ARG A 154 12.80 14.02 -15.51
C ARG A 154 11.34 14.41 -15.26
N THR A 155 10.41 13.73 -15.91
CA THR A 155 8.96 13.97 -15.70
C THR A 155 8.57 13.66 -14.27
N VAL A 156 8.99 12.51 -13.72
CA VAL A 156 8.68 12.11 -12.33
C VAL A 156 9.35 13.04 -11.32
N ASP A 157 10.60 13.45 -11.55
CA ASP A 157 11.32 14.37 -10.66
C ASP A 157 10.66 15.75 -10.64
N ASN A 158 10.20 16.25 -11.79
CA ASN A 158 9.50 17.54 -11.85
C ASN A 158 8.12 17.49 -11.15
N MET A 159 7.36 16.40 -11.30
CA MET A 159 6.11 16.21 -10.54
C MET A 159 6.36 16.19 -9.04
N GLY A 160 7.52 15.71 -8.62
CA GLY A 160 7.96 15.76 -7.23
C GLY A 160 8.00 17.19 -6.69
N ALA A 161 8.47 18.16 -7.48
CA ALA A 161 8.52 19.57 -7.09
C ALA A 161 7.11 20.17 -6.85
N GLU A 162 6.06 19.56 -7.38
CA GLU A 162 4.66 19.92 -7.13
C GLU A 162 4.09 19.32 -5.84
N GLY A 163 4.93 18.64 -5.02
CA GLY A 163 4.52 18.12 -3.71
C GLY A 163 3.81 16.77 -3.73
N MET A 164 3.95 15.98 -4.80
CA MET A 164 3.31 14.68 -4.94
C MET A 164 3.76 13.64 -3.88
N HIS A 165 4.92 13.82 -3.28
CA HIS A 165 5.40 13.01 -2.16
C HIS A 165 6.42 13.78 -1.32
N LEU A 166 6.52 13.46 -0.02
CA LEU A 166 7.36 14.19 0.92
C LEU A 166 8.85 14.20 0.53
N ARG A 167 9.36 13.12 -0.06
CA ARG A 167 10.77 13.04 -0.47
C ARG A 167 11.16 14.13 -1.48
N SER A 168 10.25 14.51 -2.37
CA SER A 168 10.52 15.53 -3.37
C SER A 168 10.57 16.97 -2.83
N LEU A 169 10.12 17.16 -1.58
CA LEU A 169 10.26 18.43 -0.87
C LEU A 169 11.61 18.54 -0.15
N LEU A 170 12.43 17.50 -0.19
CA LEU A 170 13.74 17.44 0.42
C LEU A 170 14.83 17.55 -0.65
N ASP A 171 15.92 18.23 -0.31
CA ASP A 171 17.11 18.30 -1.13
C ASP A 171 18.35 18.07 -0.27
N PHE A 172 19.49 17.82 -0.90
CA PHE A 172 20.75 17.70 -0.20
C PHE A 172 21.28 19.08 0.20
N SER A 173 21.77 19.17 1.42
CA SER A 173 22.51 20.37 1.85
C SER A 173 23.94 20.29 1.28
N TYR A 174 24.13 20.89 0.12
CA TYR A 174 25.45 20.96 -0.50
C TYR A 174 26.29 22.09 0.13
N ASP A 175 27.52 21.77 0.50
CA ASP A 175 28.51 22.82 0.78
C ASP A 175 29.05 23.35 -0.56
N PRO A 176 28.81 24.61 -0.92
CA PRO A 176 29.29 25.17 -2.19
C PRO A 176 30.79 25.20 -2.30
N ASN A 177 31.53 25.14 -1.18
CA ASN A 177 32.97 25.13 -1.12
C ASN A 177 33.56 23.76 -0.75
N GLY A 178 32.69 22.77 -0.49
CA GLY A 178 33.03 21.42 -0.08
C GLY A 178 32.82 20.43 -1.21
N GLY A 179 33.85 19.73 -1.57
CA GLY A 179 33.79 18.61 -2.50
C GLY A 179 34.93 17.67 -2.24
N ILE A 180 34.76 16.40 -2.49
CA ILE A 180 35.87 15.46 -2.49
C ILE A 180 36.33 15.21 -3.93
N PRO A 181 37.59 14.86 -4.16
CA PRO A 181 38.05 14.43 -5.46
C PRO A 181 37.23 13.27 -6.01
N LEU A 182 37.02 13.22 -7.33
CA LEU A 182 36.18 12.20 -7.95
C LEU A 182 36.67 10.77 -7.66
N GLU A 183 37.98 10.60 -7.55
CA GLU A 183 38.62 9.32 -7.19
C GLU A 183 38.34 8.85 -5.77
N GLU A 184 37.92 9.74 -4.89
CA GLU A 184 37.52 9.43 -3.51
C GLU A 184 35.98 9.11 -3.43
N VAL A 185 35.23 9.40 -4.50
CA VAL A 185 33.80 9.10 -4.53
C VAL A 185 33.62 7.59 -4.68
N GLU A 186 32.78 7.03 -3.82
CA GLU A 186 32.46 5.60 -3.88
C GLU A 186 31.89 5.21 -5.24
N PRO A 187 32.44 4.18 -5.91
CA PRO A 187 31.96 3.76 -7.23
C PRO A 187 30.57 3.15 -7.15
N VAL A 188 29.76 3.31 -8.20
CA VAL A 188 28.39 2.78 -8.31
C VAL A 188 28.35 1.29 -8.02
N SER A 189 29.34 0.52 -8.47
CA SER A 189 29.43 -0.94 -8.23
C SER A 189 29.53 -1.32 -6.75
N SER A 190 30.01 -0.41 -5.88
CA SER A 190 30.00 -0.60 -4.42
C SER A 190 28.67 -0.12 -3.82
N ILE A 191 28.13 0.98 -4.30
CA ILE A 191 26.87 1.56 -3.82
C ILE A 191 25.72 0.58 -4.03
N VAL A 192 25.58 -0.01 -5.21
CA VAL A 192 24.46 -0.91 -5.55
C VAL A 192 24.40 -2.18 -4.70
N LYS A 193 25.52 -2.61 -4.11
CA LYS A 193 25.56 -3.76 -3.20
C LYS A 193 24.73 -3.55 -1.93
N ARG A 194 24.46 -2.32 -1.55
CA ARG A 194 23.64 -1.98 -0.39
C ARG A 194 22.15 -1.88 -0.72
N PHE A 195 21.79 -1.92 -2.01
CA PHE A 195 20.39 -1.87 -2.42
C PHE A 195 19.72 -3.22 -2.26
N LYS A 196 18.54 -3.21 -1.66
CA LYS A 196 17.71 -4.37 -1.42
C LYS A 196 16.30 -4.08 -1.92
N ALA A 197 15.67 -5.05 -2.58
CA ALA A 197 14.25 -4.95 -2.87
C ALA A 197 13.44 -5.16 -1.59
N ALA A 198 12.30 -4.51 -1.51
CA ALA A 198 11.33 -4.76 -0.46
C ALA A 198 10.85 -6.23 -0.50
N ALA A 199 10.41 -6.73 0.65
CA ALA A 199 9.83 -8.07 0.76
C ALA A 199 8.49 -8.13 0.01
N MET A 200 8.47 -8.84 -1.11
CA MET A 200 7.29 -9.05 -1.96
C MET A 200 7.10 -10.55 -2.17
N SER A 201 6.01 -11.09 -1.61
CA SER A 201 5.83 -12.54 -1.57
C SER A 201 5.46 -13.15 -2.92
N TYR A 202 5.95 -14.36 -3.13
CA TYR A 202 5.55 -15.23 -4.23
C TYR A 202 4.06 -15.59 -4.10
N GLY A 203 3.25 -15.08 -5.04
CA GLY A 203 1.80 -15.11 -4.99
C GLY A 203 1.14 -13.73 -4.79
N ALA A 204 1.85 -12.75 -4.23
CA ALA A 204 1.50 -11.33 -4.36
C ALA A 204 1.99 -10.79 -5.71
N LEU A 205 3.15 -11.25 -6.17
CA LEU A 205 3.67 -11.07 -7.52
C LEU A 205 3.48 -12.34 -8.34
N SER A 206 3.47 -12.21 -9.68
CA SER A 206 3.61 -13.34 -10.59
C SER A 206 5.02 -13.96 -10.48
N SER A 207 5.18 -15.19 -10.96
CA SER A 207 6.49 -15.87 -11.00
C SER A 207 7.51 -15.04 -11.77
N GLU A 208 7.13 -14.57 -12.95
CA GLU A 208 7.98 -13.79 -13.85
C GLU A 208 8.47 -12.48 -13.23
N ALA A 209 7.57 -11.75 -12.54
CA ALA A 209 7.92 -10.51 -11.88
C ALA A 209 8.88 -10.77 -10.70
N HIS A 210 8.61 -11.79 -9.90
CA HIS A 210 9.43 -12.15 -8.76
C HIS A 210 10.84 -12.61 -9.18
N GLU A 211 10.94 -13.39 -10.26
CA GLU A 211 12.21 -13.84 -10.83
C GLU A 211 12.98 -12.69 -11.47
N THR A 212 12.30 -11.83 -12.24
CA THR A 212 12.93 -10.68 -12.89
C THR A 212 13.59 -9.75 -11.88
N ILE A 213 12.95 -9.49 -10.74
CA ILE A 213 13.51 -8.67 -9.67
C ILE A 213 14.76 -9.34 -9.08
N ALA A 214 14.72 -10.64 -8.84
CA ALA A 214 15.85 -11.39 -8.31
C ALA A 214 17.05 -11.37 -9.27
N ILE A 215 16.82 -11.66 -10.55
CA ILE A 215 17.84 -11.65 -11.59
C ILE A 215 18.45 -10.26 -11.74
N ALA A 216 17.62 -9.22 -11.81
CA ALA A 216 18.09 -7.84 -11.96
C ALA A 216 19.00 -7.43 -10.81
N LEU A 217 18.59 -7.69 -9.57
CA LEU A 217 19.38 -7.33 -8.39
C LEU A 217 20.65 -8.19 -8.27
N ASN A 218 20.58 -9.49 -8.60
CA ASN A 218 21.77 -10.33 -8.61
C ASN A 218 22.81 -9.86 -9.61
N ARG A 219 22.39 -9.43 -10.82
CA ARG A 219 23.29 -8.85 -11.85
C ARG A 219 23.91 -7.54 -11.41
N LEU A 220 23.18 -6.72 -10.69
CA LEU A 220 23.65 -5.46 -10.14
C LEU A 220 24.53 -5.64 -8.89
N GLY A 221 24.52 -6.82 -8.25
CA GLY A 221 25.20 -7.07 -6.98
C GLY A 221 24.38 -6.67 -5.75
N GLY A 222 23.13 -6.27 -5.93
CA GLY A 222 22.16 -6.05 -4.85
C GLY A 222 21.52 -7.34 -4.35
N ARG A 223 20.44 -7.23 -3.58
CA ARG A 223 19.71 -8.39 -3.01
C ARG A 223 18.20 -8.23 -3.18
N SER A 224 17.55 -9.28 -3.67
CA SER A 224 16.10 -9.40 -3.64
C SER A 224 15.65 -10.19 -2.41
N ASN A 225 14.38 -10.02 -2.04
CA ASN A 225 13.76 -10.61 -0.87
C ASN A 225 12.57 -11.47 -1.30
N THR A 226 12.50 -12.70 -0.80
CA THR A 226 11.39 -13.62 -1.11
C THR A 226 10.04 -13.13 -0.65
N GLY A 227 10.00 -12.24 0.36
CA GLY A 227 8.78 -11.99 1.10
C GLY A 227 8.31 -13.23 1.89
N GLU A 228 7.14 -13.09 2.52
CA GLU A 228 6.48 -14.19 3.21
C GLU A 228 5.88 -15.18 2.19
N GLY A 229 6.24 -16.43 2.27
CA GLY A 229 5.64 -17.47 1.42
C GLY A 229 6.63 -18.30 0.63
N GLY A 230 7.91 -18.09 0.83
CA GLY A 230 8.96 -18.91 0.24
C GLY A 230 9.29 -18.57 -1.20
N GLU A 231 10.01 -19.45 -1.82
CA GLU A 231 10.49 -19.39 -3.20
C GLU A 231 10.58 -20.82 -3.73
N PRO A 232 10.32 -21.06 -5.03
CA PRO A 232 10.51 -22.39 -5.63
C PRO A 232 11.93 -22.93 -5.41
N GLU A 233 12.05 -24.19 -4.98
CA GLU A 233 13.33 -24.80 -4.63
C GLU A 233 14.31 -24.81 -5.81
N GLU A 234 13.81 -24.90 -7.03
CA GLU A 234 14.57 -24.87 -8.27
C GLU A 234 15.40 -23.59 -8.46
N ARG A 235 15.03 -22.52 -7.73
CA ARG A 235 15.70 -21.22 -7.80
C ARG A 235 16.87 -21.05 -6.84
N TYR A 236 16.98 -21.87 -5.80
CA TYR A 236 17.94 -21.66 -4.69
C TYR A 236 19.41 -21.55 -5.09
N HIS A 237 19.81 -22.15 -6.17
CA HIS A 237 21.20 -22.11 -6.67
C HIS A 237 21.29 -21.55 -8.08
N SER A 238 20.28 -20.85 -8.52
CA SER A 238 20.20 -20.24 -9.83
C SER A 238 20.41 -18.72 -9.78
N GLU A 239 20.53 -18.08 -10.94
CA GLU A 239 20.57 -16.63 -11.06
C GLU A 239 19.30 -15.95 -10.51
N SER A 240 18.18 -16.66 -10.44
CA SER A 240 16.91 -16.15 -9.92
C SER A 240 16.72 -16.37 -8.42
N ASN A 241 17.75 -16.81 -7.69
CA ASN A 241 17.71 -16.96 -6.24
C ASN A 241 17.55 -15.59 -5.56
N SER A 242 16.53 -15.44 -4.71
CA SER A 242 16.40 -14.28 -3.83
C SER A 242 17.31 -14.46 -2.63
N LYS A 243 18.32 -13.63 -2.49
CA LYS A 243 19.37 -13.78 -1.47
C LYS A 243 18.90 -13.51 -0.05
N ILE A 244 17.81 -12.74 0.11
CA ILE A 244 17.16 -12.50 1.40
C ILE A 244 15.95 -13.42 1.50
N LYS A 245 15.92 -14.25 2.55
CA LYS A 245 14.80 -15.14 2.86
C LYS A 245 14.04 -14.62 4.05
N GLN A 246 12.76 -14.28 3.86
CA GLN A 246 11.92 -13.80 4.94
C GLN A 246 11.25 -14.96 5.67
N VAL A 247 11.16 -14.84 6.99
CA VAL A 247 10.50 -15.80 7.88
C VAL A 247 9.47 -15.07 8.72
N ALA A 248 8.24 -15.56 8.71
CA ALA A 248 7.13 -15.11 9.55
C ALA A 248 6.57 -16.26 10.38
N SER A 249 5.70 -16.00 11.33
CA SER A 249 5.09 -17.04 12.20
C SER A 249 4.37 -18.15 11.43
N ALA A 250 3.67 -17.79 10.37
CA ALA A 250 2.95 -18.76 9.52
C ALA A 250 3.87 -19.76 8.81
N ARG A 251 5.12 -19.38 8.57
CA ARG A 251 6.18 -20.23 7.98
C ARG A 251 5.81 -20.92 6.67
N PHE A 252 4.89 -20.33 5.90
CA PHE A 252 4.55 -20.83 4.57
C PHE A 252 5.76 -20.85 3.65
N GLY A 253 6.12 -22.05 3.14
CA GLY A 253 7.28 -22.22 2.27
C GLY A 253 8.64 -22.19 2.98
N VAL A 254 8.68 -22.16 4.31
CA VAL A 254 9.94 -22.19 5.07
C VAL A 254 10.37 -23.65 5.31
N THR A 255 11.50 -24.00 4.74
CA THR A 255 12.16 -25.31 4.93
C THR A 255 13.62 -25.12 5.31
N SER A 256 14.30 -26.17 5.78
CA SER A 256 15.74 -26.12 6.05
C SER A 256 16.54 -25.73 4.81
N LYS A 257 16.17 -26.26 3.64
CA LYS A 257 16.81 -25.90 2.36
C LYS A 257 16.62 -24.44 2.02
N TYR A 258 15.41 -23.91 2.23
CA TYR A 258 15.12 -22.49 2.05
C TYR A 258 16.03 -21.63 2.91
N LEU A 259 16.15 -21.93 4.21
CA LEU A 259 16.94 -21.15 5.14
C LEU A 259 18.44 -21.19 4.81
N VAL A 260 19.00 -22.37 4.51
CA VAL A 260 20.44 -22.49 4.18
C VAL A 260 20.80 -21.91 2.81
N SER A 261 19.84 -21.68 1.94
CA SER A 261 20.06 -20.99 0.65
C SER A 261 20.12 -19.46 0.76
N ALA A 262 19.89 -18.90 1.97
CA ALA A 262 19.90 -17.48 2.22
C ALA A 262 21.32 -16.94 2.41
N GLU A 263 21.61 -15.75 1.86
CA GLU A 263 22.73 -14.92 2.31
C GLU A 263 22.34 -14.11 3.54
N GLU A 264 21.04 -13.77 3.68
CA GLU A 264 20.48 -13.00 4.77
C GLU A 264 19.09 -13.54 5.12
N ILE A 265 18.80 -13.72 6.40
CA ILE A 265 17.48 -14.08 6.89
C ILE A 265 16.81 -12.83 7.44
N GLN A 266 15.58 -12.56 7.00
CA GLN A 266 14.77 -11.46 7.51
C GLN A 266 13.65 -12.00 8.38
N ILE A 267 13.64 -11.64 9.65
CA ILE A 267 12.55 -11.96 10.58
C ILE A 267 11.45 -10.91 10.40
N LYS A 268 10.23 -11.36 10.15
CA LYS A 268 9.07 -10.49 9.98
C LYS A 268 8.37 -10.28 11.31
N LEU A 269 8.33 -9.01 11.74
CA LEU A 269 7.58 -8.57 12.92
C LEU A 269 6.08 -8.45 12.60
N ALA A 270 5.28 -8.24 13.64
CA ALA A 270 3.87 -7.87 13.53
C ALA A 270 3.69 -6.62 12.67
N GLN A 271 2.60 -6.56 11.92
CA GLN A 271 2.26 -5.42 11.05
C GLN A 271 1.14 -4.59 11.67
N GLY A 272 1.32 -3.25 11.69
CA GLY A 272 0.33 -2.33 12.24
C GLY A 272 -1.05 -2.39 11.59
N ALA A 273 -1.12 -2.73 10.31
CA ALA A 273 -2.39 -2.87 9.57
C ALA A 273 -3.13 -4.20 9.79
N LYS A 274 -2.51 -5.17 10.47
CA LYS A 274 -3.04 -6.54 10.62
C LYS A 274 -3.42 -6.99 12.05
N PRO A 275 -3.47 -6.16 13.09
CA PRO A 275 -3.72 -6.65 14.46
C PRO A 275 -5.02 -7.44 14.60
N GLY A 276 -5.95 -7.23 13.71
CA GLY A 276 -7.23 -7.88 13.75
C GLY A 276 -7.38 -9.04 12.74
N GLU A 277 -6.69 -9.04 11.63
CA GLU A 277 -6.97 -9.94 10.50
C GLU A 277 -5.83 -10.89 10.14
N GLY A 278 -4.59 -10.53 10.47
CA GLY A 278 -3.42 -11.30 10.07
C GLY A 278 -3.13 -11.25 8.59
N GLY A 279 -2.17 -12.06 8.14
CA GLY A 279 -1.88 -12.29 6.73
C GLY A 279 -2.94 -13.18 6.09
N ASN A 280 -3.41 -12.79 4.91
CA ASN A 280 -4.37 -13.57 4.15
C ASN A 280 -3.97 -13.63 2.67
N LEU A 281 -3.97 -14.83 2.10
CA LEU A 281 -3.94 -15.05 0.66
C LEU A 281 -5.23 -15.78 0.27
N PRO A 282 -6.15 -15.11 -0.48
CA PRO A 282 -7.40 -15.74 -0.89
C PRO A 282 -7.18 -17.00 -1.73
N GLY A 283 -8.04 -17.99 -1.58
CA GLY A 283 -7.92 -19.27 -2.28
C GLY A 283 -7.83 -19.13 -3.81
N ALA A 284 -8.54 -18.15 -4.38
CA ALA A 284 -8.46 -17.83 -5.82
C ALA A 284 -7.05 -17.44 -6.31
N LYS A 285 -6.15 -17.00 -5.41
CA LYS A 285 -4.74 -16.69 -5.70
C LYS A 285 -3.79 -17.83 -5.38
N VAL A 286 -4.27 -18.92 -4.77
CA VAL A 286 -3.45 -20.07 -4.44
C VAL A 286 -3.44 -21.05 -5.62
N TYR A 287 -2.72 -20.66 -6.65
CA TYR A 287 -2.47 -21.49 -7.84
C TYR A 287 -1.63 -22.73 -7.49
N PRO A 288 -1.59 -23.78 -8.36
CA PRO A 288 -0.82 -25.01 -8.07
C PRO A 288 0.66 -24.76 -7.71
N TRP A 289 1.33 -23.84 -8.39
CA TRP A 289 2.73 -23.51 -8.12
C TRP A 289 2.92 -22.74 -6.82
N ILE A 290 1.93 -21.89 -6.43
CA ILE A 290 1.94 -21.23 -5.12
C ILE A 290 1.71 -22.25 -4.01
N ALA A 291 0.73 -23.13 -4.17
CA ALA A 291 0.44 -24.20 -3.22
C ALA A 291 1.67 -25.11 -3.01
N LYS A 292 2.34 -25.52 -4.09
CA LYS A 292 3.59 -26.29 -4.03
C LYS A 292 4.66 -25.58 -3.20
N THR A 293 4.92 -24.31 -3.48
CA THR A 293 5.95 -23.53 -2.80
C THR A 293 5.62 -23.25 -1.33
N ARG A 294 4.34 -23.07 -1.01
CA ARG A 294 3.87 -22.80 0.35
C ARG A 294 3.54 -24.07 1.15
N HIS A 295 3.70 -25.24 0.57
CA HIS A 295 3.34 -26.54 1.16
C HIS A 295 1.87 -26.57 1.60
N SER A 296 0.96 -26.16 0.73
CA SER A 296 -0.46 -26.03 0.98
C SER A 296 -1.29 -26.63 -0.15
N THR A 297 -2.62 -26.47 -0.08
CA THR A 297 -3.57 -27.01 -1.07
C THR A 297 -4.03 -25.92 -2.02
N THR A 298 -4.01 -26.21 -3.32
CA THR A 298 -4.52 -25.29 -4.37
C THR A 298 -5.97 -24.92 -4.12
N GLY A 299 -6.29 -23.64 -4.29
CA GLY A 299 -7.66 -23.11 -4.14
C GLY A 299 -8.08 -22.88 -2.69
N VAL A 300 -7.29 -23.28 -1.71
CA VAL A 300 -7.59 -23.05 -0.28
C VAL A 300 -6.88 -21.80 0.20
N GLY A 301 -7.64 -20.87 0.81
CA GLY A 301 -7.07 -19.64 1.37
C GLY A 301 -6.09 -19.91 2.49
N LEU A 302 -5.02 -19.11 2.53
CA LEU A 302 -3.99 -19.18 3.56
C LEU A 302 -4.14 -18.01 4.52
N ILE A 303 -4.19 -18.29 5.81
CA ILE A 303 -4.36 -17.30 6.88
C ILE A 303 -3.26 -17.52 7.91
N SER A 304 -2.56 -16.43 8.29
CA SER A 304 -1.61 -16.48 9.40
C SER A 304 -2.38 -16.67 10.71
N PRO A 305 -2.04 -17.67 11.53
CA PRO A 305 -2.72 -17.87 12.81
C PRO A 305 -2.39 -16.76 13.81
N PRO A 306 -3.29 -16.45 14.76
CA PRO A 306 -2.94 -15.64 15.94
C PRO A 306 -2.00 -16.42 16.91
N PRO A 307 -1.06 -15.76 17.57
CA PRO A 307 -0.61 -14.38 17.37
C PRO A 307 0.03 -14.18 16.01
N HIS A 308 -0.24 -13.01 15.36
CA HIS A 308 0.25 -12.78 14.00
C HIS A 308 1.74 -12.41 14.03
N HIS A 309 2.56 -13.22 13.34
CA HIS A 309 4.02 -13.08 13.22
C HIS A 309 4.82 -13.30 14.51
N ASP A 310 4.18 -13.61 15.63
CA ASP A 310 4.74 -13.97 16.95
C ASP A 310 5.61 -12.91 17.63
N ILE A 311 6.18 -11.97 16.91
CA ILE A 311 7.11 -10.94 17.39
C ILE A 311 6.40 -9.59 17.36
N TYR A 312 6.10 -9.02 18.52
CA TYR A 312 5.38 -7.77 18.69
C TYR A 312 6.20 -6.67 19.36
N SER A 313 7.30 -7.03 20.01
CA SER A 313 8.16 -6.11 20.74
C SER A 313 9.64 -6.37 20.44
N ILE A 314 10.51 -5.50 20.95
CA ILE A 314 11.95 -5.67 20.87
C ILE A 314 12.39 -6.87 21.73
N GLU A 315 11.72 -7.09 22.85
CA GLU A 315 11.96 -8.21 23.76
C GLU A 315 11.62 -9.55 23.11
N ASP A 316 10.53 -9.60 22.33
CA ASP A 316 10.18 -10.81 21.57
C ASP A 316 11.22 -11.14 20.50
N LEU A 317 11.95 -10.13 20.02
CA LEU A 317 12.99 -10.31 19.01
C LEU A 317 14.31 -10.79 19.65
N ALA A 318 14.59 -10.42 20.87
CA ALA A 318 15.84 -10.73 21.60
C ALA A 318 15.89 -12.19 22.07
#